data_d4f934ce18f40f186613cb2a9ef0f002
#
_entry.id   d4f934ce18f40f186613cb2a9ef0f002
#
_cell.length_a   1.000
_cell.length_b   1.000
_cell.length_c   1.000
_cell.angle_alpha   90.00
_cell.angle_beta   90.00
_cell.angle_gamma   90.00
#
_symmetry.space_group_name_H-M   'P 1'
#
loop_
_entity.id
_entity.type
_entity.pdbx_description
1 polymer ?
#
loop_
_entity_poly.entity_id
_entity_poly.type
_entity_poly.pdbx_seq_one_letter_code
_entity_poly.pdbx_strand_id
1 'polypeptide(L)'
;MIFIKNPEQIKKMRHAGRITGEALALAGEMVREGVTTKQIDAKIRHYIEKCGARPSFLGYGGFPGSACISVNSEVIHGIPSDKVVLKEGDIVKIDVGAFIDGFHGDSANTFAVGKISEEAQRLIDVTKQSFEEALAAAGREGARIGDVGAAVDGYVTRFGYSTVKKYVGHGVGRDLHEDPSVPNYGKAGHGPRISRGMVIAIEPMINEGVPGVIERPDGWTVVTADGKLSAHYEHTVAITEEGAVCLTRV
;
A
#
# COMPACT_ATOMS: atom_id res chain seq x y z
N MET A 1 -12.98 16.40 4.81
CA MET A 1 -14.41 15.98 4.55
C MET A 1 -14.38 14.68 3.75
N ILE A 2 -15.15 13.66 4.18
CA ILE A 2 -15.20 12.35 3.48
C ILE A 2 -16.06 12.50 2.23
N PHE A 3 -15.49 12.17 1.07
CA PHE A 3 -16.20 12.21 -0.22
C PHE A 3 -16.79 10.84 -0.55
N ILE A 4 -18.10 10.82 -0.76
CA ILE A 4 -18.86 9.63 -1.17
C ILE A 4 -18.94 9.60 -2.70
N LYS A 5 -18.42 8.53 -3.30
CA LYS A 5 -18.38 8.33 -4.75
C LYS A 5 -19.68 7.67 -5.21
N ASN A 6 -20.24 8.19 -6.30
CA ASN A 6 -21.37 7.55 -6.96
C ASN A 6 -20.89 6.36 -7.83
N PRO A 7 -21.81 5.51 -8.34
CA PRO A 7 -21.42 4.32 -9.13
C PRO A 7 -20.56 4.63 -10.36
N GLU A 8 -20.82 5.72 -11.07
CA GLU A 8 -20.02 6.12 -12.23
C GLU A 8 -18.59 6.53 -11.84
N GLN A 9 -18.44 7.19 -10.69
CA GLN A 9 -17.12 7.53 -10.16
C GLN A 9 -16.35 6.27 -9.72
N ILE A 10 -17.01 5.31 -9.06
CA ILE A 10 -16.42 4.02 -8.70
C ILE A 10 -15.98 3.25 -9.95
N LYS A 11 -16.77 3.29 -11.03
CA LYS A 11 -16.38 2.68 -12.31
C LYS A 11 -15.10 3.30 -12.89
N LYS A 12 -14.93 4.62 -12.83
CA LYS A 12 -13.69 5.30 -13.21
C LYS A 12 -12.52 4.93 -12.30
N MET A 13 -12.76 4.85 -10.99
CA MET A 13 -11.75 4.42 -10.02
C MET A 13 -11.35 2.96 -10.23
N ARG A 14 -12.27 2.09 -10.66
CA ARG A 14 -11.94 0.71 -11.06
C ARG A 14 -11.01 0.68 -12.27
N HIS A 15 -11.14 1.63 -13.22
CA HIS A 15 -10.21 1.74 -14.35
C HIS A 15 -8.82 2.16 -13.88
N ALA A 16 -8.71 3.20 -13.03
CA ALA A 16 -7.44 3.61 -12.41
C ALA A 16 -6.83 2.45 -11.58
N GLY A 17 -7.65 1.80 -10.78
CA GLY A 17 -7.25 0.67 -9.93
C GLY A 17 -6.73 -0.52 -10.74
N ARG A 18 -7.34 -0.86 -11.86
CA ARG A 18 -6.87 -1.91 -12.75
C ARG A 18 -5.46 -1.59 -13.29
N ILE A 19 -5.26 -0.37 -13.81
CA ILE A 19 -3.93 0.04 -14.32
C ILE A 19 -2.88 -0.01 -13.20
N THR A 20 -3.25 0.42 -11.99
CA THR A 20 -2.38 0.34 -10.80
C THR A 20 -2.01 -1.11 -10.48
N GLY A 21 -3.00 -2.01 -10.38
CA GLY A 21 -2.76 -3.42 -10.09
C GLY A 21 -1.92 -4.12 -11.15
N GLU A 22 -2.21 -3.86 -12.44
CA GLU A 22 -1.43 -4.40 -13.57
C GLU A 22 0.02 -3.88 -13.56
N ALA A 23 0.23 -2.58 -13.23
CA ALA A 23 1.57 -2.00 -13.09
C ALA A 23 2.34 -2.64 -11.91
N LEU A 24 1.67 -2.89 -10.79
CA LEU A 24 2.26 -3.55 -9.63
C LEU A 24 2.60 -5.02 -9.92
N ALA A 25 1.73 -5.76 -10.59
CA ALA A 25 2.00 -7.14 -11.03
C ALA A 25 3.22 -7.21 -11.96
N LEU A 26 3.27 -6.31 -12.96
CA LEU A 26 4.42 -6.19 -13.87
C LEU A 26 5.72 -5.86 -13.14
N ALA A 27 5.65 -5.00 -12.10
CA ALA A 27 6.81 -4.70 -11.25
C ALA A 27 7.29 -5.94 -10.49
N GLY A 28 6.36 -6.74 -9.96
CA GLY A 28 6.66 -8.00 -9.29
C GLY A 28 7.40 -9.00 -10.18
N GLU A 29 7.02 -9.10 -11.47
CA GLU A 29 7.72 -9.95 -12.45
C GLU A 29 9.17 -9.52 -12.70
N MET A 30 9.51 -8.27 -12.45
CA MET A 30 10.87 -7.75 -12.59
C MET A 30 11.75 -8.01 -11.36
N VAL A 31 11.16 -8.35 -10.22
CA VAL A 31 11.88 -8.51 -8.95
C VAL A 31 12.76 -9.76 -9.02
N ARG A 32 14.08 -9.52 -9.16
CA ARG A 32 15.11 -10.56 -9.13
C ARG A 32 16.46 -9.93 -8.79
N GLU A 33 17.42 -10.75 -8.41
CA GLU A 33 18.78 -10.33 -8.17
C GLU A 33 19.38 -9.57 -9.37
N GLY A 34 20.13 -8.52 -9.10
CA GLY A 34 20.85 -7.70 -10.08
C GLY A 34 20.00 -6.58 -10.72
N VAL A 35 18.69 -6.55 -10.49
CA VAL A 35 17.83 -5.45 -10.97
C VAL A 35 17.93 -4.27 -10.02
N THR A 36 18.02 -3.04 -10.56
CA THR A 36 17.99 -1.82 -9.75
C THR A 36 16.55 -1.37 -9.50
N THR A 37 16.31 -0.69 -8.37
CA THR A 37 14.99 -0.11 -8.09
C THR A 37 14.59 0.93 -9.13
N LYS A 38 15.57 1.61 -9.76
CA LYS A 38 15.34 2.55 -10.87
C LYS A 38 14.81 1.87 -12.13
N GLN A 39 15.28 0.67 -12.45
CA GLN A 39 14.79 -0.09 -13.61
C GLN A 39 13.33 -0.50 -13.41
N ILE A 40 12.94 -0.87 -12.20
CA ILE A 40 11.55 -1.19 -11.86
C ILE A 40 10.66 0.05 -12.00
N ASP A 41 11.06 1.18 -11.42
CA ASP A 41 10.38 2.48 -11.52
C ASP A 41 10.16 2.90 -12.99
N ALA A 42 11.19 2.79 -13.83
CA ALA A 42 11.11 3.13 -15.24
C ALA A 42 10.09 2.24 -15.99
N LYS A 43 10.02 0.96 -15.66
CA LYS A 43 9.06 0.01 -16.26
C LYS A 43 7.63 0.33 -15.83
N ILE A 44 7.39 0.60 -14.55
CA ILE A 44 6.10 1.04 -14.00
C ILE A 44 5.63 2.31 -14.72
N ARG A 45 6.49 3.32 -14.79
CA ARG A 45 6.20 4.57 -15.46
C ARG A 45 5.79 4.34 -16.91
N HIS A 46 6.61 3.62 -17.67
CA HIS A 46 6.33 3.31 -19.07
C HIS A 46 4.97 2.62 -19.26
N TYR A 47 4.65 1.66 -18.39
CA TYR A 47 3.38 0.95 -18.45
C TYR A 47 2.18 1.87 -18.20
N ILE A 48 2.22 2.67 -17.13
CA ILE A 48 1.16 3.60 -16.77
C ILE A 48 0.94 4.63 -17.91
N GLU A 49 2.02 5.23 -18.42
CA GLU A 49 1.97 6.20 -19.53
C GLU A 49 1.41 5.55 -20.82
N LYS A 50 1.79 4.29 -21.13
CA LYS A 50 1.25 3.53 -22.27
C LYS A 50 -0.26 3.28 -22.15
N CYS A 51 -0.79 3.17 -20.95
CA CYS A 51 -2.23 3.04 -20.68
C CYS A 51 -2.99 4.38 -20.80
N GLY A 52 -2.30 5.49 -21.14
CA GLY A 52 -2.89 6.83 -21.20
C GLY A 52 -3.12 7.45 -19.82
N ALA A 53 -2.58 6.84 -18.77
CA ALA A 53 -2.61 7.32 -17.39
C ALA A 53 -1.32 8.09 -17.04
N ARG A 54 -1.28 8.69 -15.86
CA ARG A 54 -0.06 9.27 -15.29
C ARG A 54 0.27 8.61 -13.95
N PRO A 55 1.56 8.42 -13.61
CA PRO A 55 1.94 7.98 -12.27
C PRO A 55 1.46 8.98 -11.21
N SER A 56 0.79 8.49 -10.16
CA SER A 56 0.23 9.34 -9.10
C SER A 56 1.30 9.98 -8.24
N PHE A 57 2.44 9.31 -8.05
CA PHE A 57 3.48 9.74 -7.11
C PHE A 57 4.50 10.70 -7.73
N LEU A 58 4.71 10.64 -9.05
CA LEU A 58 5.70 11.47 -9.73
C LEU A 58 5.39 12.97 -9.57
N GLY A 59 6.24 13.68 -8.80
CA GLY A 59 6.05 15.09 -8.47
C GLY A 59 5.08 15.36 -7.32
N TYR A 60 4.42 14.36 -6.77
CA TYR A 60 3.54 14.53 -5.61
C TYR A 60 4.35 14.94 -4.37
N GLY A 61 4.08 16.13 -3.83
CA GLY A 61 4.88 16.70 -2.75
C GLY A 61 6.37 16.87 -3.09
N GLY A 62 6.76 16.74 -4.38
CA GLY A 62 8.16 16.76 -4.82
C GLY A 62 8.82 15.37 -4.89
N PHE A 63 8.07 14.27 -4.71
CA PHE A 63 8.63 12.93 -4.84
C PHE A 63 9.18 12.66 -6.25
N PRO A 64 10.43 12.14 -6.40
CA PRO A 64 11.10 12.09 -7.69
C PRO A 64 10.83 10.82 -8.51
N GLY A 65 10.14 9.81 -7.92
CA GLY A 65 9.85 8.52 -8.56
C GLY A 65 8.42 8.39 -9.05
N SER A 66 8.16 7.43 -9.92
CA SER A 66 6.81 7.04 -10.34
C SER A 66 6.19 5.99 -9.40
N ALA A 67 7.05 5.32 -8.63
CA ALA A 67 6.71 4.35 -7.60
C ALA A 67 7.60 4.55 -6.38
N CYS A 68 7.13 4.17 -5.19
CA CYS A 68 7.97 4.01 -4.02
C CYS A 68 8.52 2.59 -4.01
N ILE A 69 9.84 2.42 -3.85
CA ILE A 69 10.47 1.09 -3.84
C ILE A 69 11.40 1.00 -2.64
N SER A 70 10.98 0.25 -1.64
CA SER A 70 11.59 0.18 -0.30
C SER A 70 12.13 -1.21 -0.02
N VAL A 71 13.42 -1.34 0.33
CA VAL A 71 14.11 -2.64 0.50
C VAL A 71 14.31 -2.95 1.98
N ASN A 72 14.03 -4.18 2.41
CA ASN A 72 14.28 -4.74 3.74
C ASN A 72 13.70 -3.88 4.89
N SER A 73 14.55 -3.17 5.64
CA SER A 73 14.17 -2.30 6.75
C SER A 73 13.56 -0.96 6.32
N GLU A 74 13.58 -0.64 5.03
CA GLU A 74 12.81 0.50 4.54
C GLU A 74 11.32 0.12 4.58
N VAL A 75 10.49 0.96 5.18
CA VAL A 75 9.06 0.71 5.35
C VAL A 75 8.30 1.15 4.11
N ILE A 76 8.40 2.44 3.79
CA ILE A 76 7.71 3.12 2.68
C ILE A 76 8.57 4.25 2.11
N HIS A 77 8.11 4.82 1.00
CA HIS A 77 8.66 6.01 0.35
C HIS A 77 10.13 5.89 -0.08
N GLY A 78 10.64 4.66 -0.29
CA GLY A 78 11.98 4.47 -0.84
C GLY A 78 12.10 5.08 -2.24
N ILE A 79 13.11 5.94 -2.42
CA ILE A 79 13.36 6.62 -3.71
C ILE A 79 14.03 5.65 -4.68
N PRO A 80 13.46 5.40 -5.87
CA PRO A 80 14.08 4.54 -6.89
C PRO A 80 15.46 5.04 -7.31
N SER A 81 16.47 4.16 -7.31
CA SER A 81 17.86 4.52 -7.55
C SER A 81 18.62 3.44 -8.34
N ASP A 82 19.54 3.85 -9.21
CA ASP A 82 20.49 2.96 -9.88
C ASP A 82 21.53 2.37 -8.90
N LYS A 83 21.68 2.98 -7.73
CA LYS A 83 22.62 2.54 -6.69
C LYS A 83 22.04 1.43 -5.80
N VAL A 84 20.72 1.25 -5.80
CA VAL A 84 20.04 0.21 -5.02
C VAL A 84 19.78 -0.97 -5.94
N VAL A 85 20.65 -1.98 -5.86
CA VAL A 85 20.59 -3.23 -6.63
C VAL A 85 20.02 -4.31 -5.73
N LEU A 86 18.95 -4.97 -6.17
CA LEU A 86 18.30 -6.07 -5.45
C LEU A 86 19.25 -7.28 -5.38
N LYS A 87 19.28 -7.95 -4.22
CA LYS A 87 20.10 -9.12 -3.92
C LYS A 87 19.22 -10.28 -3.50
N GLU A 88 19.64 -11.50 -3.79
CA GLU A 88 18.99 -12.69 -3.25
C GLU A 88 18.87 -12.59 -1.72
N GLY A 89 17.68 -12.91 -1.20
CA GLY A 89 17.36 -12.78 0.22
C GLY A 89 16.70 -11.47 0.61
N ASP A 90 16.69 -10.45 -0.26
CA ASP A 90 15.97 -9.20 0.02
C ASP A 90 14.44 -9.39 -0.07
N ILE A 91 13.70 -8.57 0.68
CA ILE A 91 12.28 -8.32 0.45
C ILE A 91 12.11 -6.87 -0.01
N VAL A 92 11.30 -6.65 -1.05
CA VAL A 92 11.10 -5.31 -1.63
C VAL A 92 9.62 -4.94 -1.64
N LYS A 93 9.29 -3.81 -1.01
CA LYS A 93 7.97 -3.18 -1.06
C LYS A 93 7.94 -2.29 -2.28
N ILE A 94 6.97 -2.54 -3.14
CA ILE A 94 6.69 -1.70 -4.31
C ILE A 94 5.30 -1.14 -4.13
N ASP A 95 5.19 0.18 -4.19
CA ASP A 95 3.97 0.92 -4.03
C ASP A 95 3.77 1.81 -5.26
N VAL A 96 2.59 1.70 -5.88
CA VAL A 96 2.27 2.25 -7.20
C VAL A 96 0.90 2.91 -7.18
N GLY A 97 0.84 4.12 -7.71
CA GLY A 97 -0.41 4.79 -7.99
C GLY A 97 -0.55 5.20 -9.46
N ALA A 98 -1.76 5.07 -10.01
CA ALA A 98 -2.10 5.56 -11.34
C ALA A 98 -3.28 6.51 -11.32
N PHE A 99 -3.20 7.58 -12.11
CA PHE A 99 -4.27 8.57 -12.26
C PHE A 99 -4.80 8.60 -13.69
N ILE A 100 -6.09 8.35 -13.84
CA ILE A 100 -6.81 8.43 -15.11
C ILE A 100 -8.29 8.77 -14.86
N ASP A 101 -8.97 9.36 -15.82
CA ASP A 101 -10.41 9.72 -15.76
C ASP A 101 -10.78 10.61 -14.57
N GLY A 102 -9.78 11.34 -14.02
CA GLY A 102 -9.95 12.24 -12.89
C GLY A 102 -9.88 11.56 -11.52
N PHE A 103 -9.39 10.31 -11.43
CA PHE A 103 -9.29 9.55 -10.19
C PHE A 103 -7.98 8.78 -10.07
N HIS A 104 -7.56 8.55 -8.83
CA HIS A 104 -6.41 7.74 -8.46
C HIS A 104 -6.81 6.29 -8.16
N GLY A 105 -5.88 5.37 -8.42
CA GLY A 105 -5.80 4.06 -7.77
C GLY A 105 -4.46 3.98 -7.06
N ASP A 106 -4.40 3.24 -5.96
CA ASP A 106 -3.24 3.09 -5.08
C ASP A 106 -3.11 1.67 -4.58
N SER A 107 -1.90 1.09 -4.64
CA SER A 107 -1.68 -0.30 -4.24
C SER A 107 -0.22 -0.63 -4.02
N ALA A 108 0.06 -1.41 -2.98
CA ALA A 108 1.41 -1.88 -2.68
C ALA A 108 1.45 -3.39 -2.42
N ASN A 109 2.61 -3.99 -2.66
CA ASN A 109 2.91 -5.36 -2.29
C ASN A 109 4.38 -5.53 -1.93
N THR A 110 4.67 -6.54 -1.11
CA THR A 110 6.02 -6.96 -0.77
C THR A 110 6.39 -8.21 -1.54
N PHE A 111 7.50 -8.15 -2.26
CA PHE A 111 8.00 -9.24 -3.10
C PHE A 111 9.33 -9.79 -2.56
N ALA A 112 9.52 -11.10 -2.69
CA ALA A 112 10.78 -11.78 -2.39
C ALA A 112 11.76 -11.69 -3.56
N VAL A 113 13.05 -11.47 -3.27
CA VAL A 113 14.14 -11.55 -4.27
C VAL A 113 14.81 -12.91 -4.15
N GLY A 114 14.51 -13.80 -5.07
CA GLY A 114 15.01 -15.18 -5.01
C GLY A 114 14.52 -15.91 -3.76
N LYS A 115 15.43 -16.65 -3.10
CA LYS A 115 15.12 -17.37 -1.87
C LYS A 115 15.32 -16.46 -0.65
N ILE A 116 14.26 -16.22 0.11
CA ILE A 116 14.27 -15.45 1.36
C ILE A 116 14.23 -16.38 2.59
N SER A 117 14.45 -15.83 3.78
CA SER A 117 14.31 -16.57 5.04
C SER A 117 12.85 -16.90 5.35
N GLU A 118 12.61 -17.93 6.18
CA GLU A 118 11.27 -18.30 6.65
C GLU A 118 10.62 -17.17 7.46
N GLU A 119 11.42 -16.42 8.23
CA GLU A 119 10.95 -15.26 8.99
C GLU A 119 10.47 -14.13 8.07
N ALA A 120 11.23 -13.85 6.99
CA ALA A 120 10.85 -12.85 6.00
C ALA A 120 9.57 -13.25 5.26
N GLN A 121 9.46 -14.52 4.85
CA GLN A 121 8.24 -15.04 4.22
C GLN A 121 7.04 -14.94 5.15
N ARG A 122 7.21 -15.34 6.42
CA ARG A 122 6.16 -15.24 7.42
C ARG A 122 5.69 -13.80 7.64
N LEU A 123 6.62 -12.83 7.66
CA LEU A 123 6.27 -11.41 7.77
C LEU A 123 5.41 -10.95 6.59
N ILE A 124 5.78 -11.32 5.35
CA ILE A 124 5.01 -11.03 4.14
C ILE A 124 3.60 -11.63 4.24
N ASP A 125 3.50 -12.92 4.58
CA ASP A 125 2.23 -13.64 4.64
C ASP A 125 1.29 -13.07 5.71
N VAL A 126 1.84 -12.76 6.90
CA VAL A 126 1.07 -12.16 8.00
C VAL A 126 0.61 -10.75 7.63
N THR A 127 1.44 -9.95 6.95
CA THR A 127 1.07 -8.61 6.48
C THR A 127 -0.08 -8.70 5.47
N LYS A 128 0.03 -9.59 4.50
CA LYS A 128 -1.02 -9.82 3.50
C LYS A 128 -2.33 -10.30 4.14
N GLN A 129 -2.25 -11.27 5.05
CA GLN A 129 -3.44 -11.77 5.73
C GLN A 129 -4.08 -10.71 6.63
N SER A 130 -3.29 -9.83 7.26
CA SER A 130 -3.84 -8.73 8.06
C SER A 130 -4.68 -7.75 7.24
N PHE A 131 -4.36 -7.57 5.95
CA PHE A 131 -5.19 -6.84 5.01
C PHE A 131 -6.54 -7.55 4.77
N GLU A 132 -6.56 -8.88 4.60
CA GLU A 132 -7.81 -9.64 4.40
C GLU A 132 -8.72 -9.54 5.63
N GLU A 133 -8.16 -9.56 6.86
CA GLU A 133 -8.90 -9.32 8.08
C GLU A 133 -9.52 -7.90 8.13
N ALA A 134 -8.74 -6.90 7.70
CA ALA A 134 -9.20 -5.52 7.61
C ALA A 134 -10.28 -5.33 6.54
N LEU A 135 -10.13 -5.95 5.37
CA LEU A 135 -11.11 -5.95 4.29
C LEU A 135 -12.45 -6.55 4.74
N ALA A 136 -12.38 -7.69 5.43
CA ALA A 136 -13.56 -8.33 6.00
C ALA A 136 -14.23 -7.45 7.06
N ALA A 137 -13.44 -6.76 7.91
CA ALA A 137 -13.97 -5.82 8.89
C ALA A 137 -14.65 -4.62 8.24
N ALA A 138 -14.05 -4.05 7.17
CA ALA A 138 -14.61 -2.92 6.42
C ALA A 138 -15.95 -3.25 5.74
N GLY A 139 -16.14 -4.50 5.32
CA GLY A 139 -17.36 -4.98 4.65
C GLY A 139 -18.54 -5.27 5.58
N ARG A 140 -18.37 -5.23 6.91
CA ARG A 140 -19.45 -5.52 7.86
C ARG A 140 -20.47 -4.38 7.91
N GLU A 141 -21.74 -4.72 8.11
CA GLU A 141 -22.77 -3.72 8.36
C GLU A 141 -22.46 -2.91 9.63
N GLY A 142 -22.55 -1.59 9.50
CA GLY A 142 -22.28 -0.67 10.62
C GLY A 142 -20.81 -0.49 10.99
N ALA A 143 -19.88 -1.06 10.19
CA ALA A 143 -18.45 -0.95 10.42
C ALA A 143 -17.96 0.50 10.54
N ARG A 144 -16.89 0.69 11.28
CA ARG A 144 -16.19 1.96 11.47
C ARG A 144 -14.71 1.80 11.12
N ILE A 145 -14.04 2.90 10.86
CA ILE A 145 -12.59 2.89 10.53
C ILE A 145 -11.76 2.22 11.65
N GLY A 146 -12.14 2.39 12.92
CA GLY A 146 -11.48 1.71 14.03
C GLY A 146 -11.60 0.17 14.02
N ASP A 147 -12.63 -0.38 13.35
CA ASP A 147 -12.76 -1.83 13.18
C ASP A 147 -11.70 -2.38 12.21
N VAL A 148 -11.38 -1.61 11.17
CA VAL A 148 -10.32 -1.91 10.20
C VAL A 148 -8.95 -1.97 10.91
N GLY A 149 -8.60 -0.91 11.64
CA GLY A 149 -7.33 -0.86 12.37
C GLY A 149 -7.22 -1.91 13.47
N ALA A 150 -8.30 -2.16 14.22
CA ALA A 150 -8.32 -3.19 15.24
C ALA A 150 -8.16 -4.60 14.65
N ALA A 151 -8.67 -4.85 13.45
CA ALA A 151 -8.49 -6.12 12.75
C ALA A 151 -7.03 -6.36 12.36
N VAL A 152 -6.36 -5.34 11.78
CA VAL A 152 -4.92 -5.41 11.45
C VAL A 152 -4.09 -5.67 12.70
N ASP A 153 -4.17 -4.77 13.69
CA ASP A 153 -3.32 -4.81 14.91
C ASP A 153 -3.56 -6.09 15.70
N GLY A 154 -4.83 -6.47 15.88
CA GLY A 154 -5.21 -7.69 16.58
C GLY A 154 -4.75 -8.98 15.88
N TYR A 155 -4.60 -8.96 14.55
CA TYR A 155 -4.06 -10.09 13.80
C TYR A 155 -2.54 -10.19 13.95
N VAL A 156 -1.79 -9.14 13.62
CA VAL A 156 -0.32 -9.18 13.51
C VAL A 156 0.37 -9.33 14.87
N THR A 157 -0.21 -8.79 15.94
CA THR A 157 0.35 -8.90 17.31
C THR A 157 0.39 -10.33 17.84
N ARG A 158 -0.49 -11.23 17.36
CA ARG A 158 -0.45 -12.68 17.68
C ARG A 158 0.85 -13.35 17.20
N PHE A 159 1.50 -12.78 16.22
CA PHE A 159 2.75 -13.27 15.64
C PHE A 159 3.98 -12.54 16.19
N GLY A 160 3.79 -11.59 17.12
CA GLY A 160 4.86 -10.80 17.72
C GLY A 160 5.31 -9.63 16.85
N TYR A 161 4.54 -9.26 15.81
CA TYR A 161 4.82 -8.14 14.94
C TYR A 161 4.14 -6.86 15.41
N SER A 162 4.59 -5.71 14.88
CA SER A 162 4.09 -4.38 15.24
C SER A 162 3.54 -3.64 14.03
N THR A 163 2.40 -2.96 14.22
CA THR A 163 1.88 -2.00 13.23
C THR A 163 2.64 -0.67 13.32
N VAL A 164 3.00 -0.10 12.16
CA VAL A 164 3.49 1.28 12.09
C VAL A 164 2.38 2.24 12.51
N LYS A 165 2.70 3.23 13.36
CA LYS A 165 1.71 4.16 13.94
C LYS A 165 1.72 5.54 13.28
N LYS A 166 2.87 5.97 12.74
CA LYS A 166 3.08 7.31 12.19
C LYS A 166 2.42 7.48 10.82
N TYR A 167 2.35 6.42 10.03
CA TYR A 167 1.78 6.39 8.70
C TYR A 167 0.55 5.50 8.69
N VAL A 168 -0.46 5.91 7.93
CA VAL A 168 -1.79 5.31 7.98
C VAL A 168 -2.44 5.37 6.60
N GLY A 169 -3.36 4.49 6.33
CA GLY A 169 -4.19 4.53 5.14
C GLY A 169 -5.07 5.77 5.07
N HIS A 170 -5.71 5.97 3.95
CA HIS A 170 -6.42 7.21 3.63
C HIS A 170 -7.63 6.99 2.71
N GLY A 171 -8.45 7.99 2.55
CA GLY A 171 -9.40 8.05 1.44
C GLY A 171 -8.65 8.19 0.11
N VAL A 172 -9.21 7.63 -0.95
CA VAL A 172 -8.70 7.75 -2.32
C VAL A 172 -9.81 8.30 -3.21
N GLY A 173 -9.46 9.20 -4.13
CA GLY A 173 -10.45 9.76 -5.03
C GLY A 173 -9.86 10.63 -6.11
N ARG A 174 -10.30 11.88 -6.19
CA ARG A 174 -9.74 12.90 -7.08
C ARG A 174 -8.37 13.35 -6.64
N ASP A 175 -8.18 13.40 -5.32
CA ASP A 175 -6.87 13.55 -4.70
C ASP A 175 -6.35 12.16 -4.33
N LEU A 176 -5.02 11.99 -4.36
CA LEU A 176 -4.37 10.75 -3.97
C LEU A 176 -4.70 10.43 -2.50
N HIS A 177 -4.58 11.44 -1.62
CA HIS A 177 -4.94 11.34 -0.21
C HIS A 177 -6.16 12.19 0.10
N GLU A 178 -7.25 11.54 0.49
CA GLU A 178 -8.49 12.13 0.96
C GLU A 178 -8.80 11.68 2.39
N ASP A 179 -9.77 12.33 3.05
CA ASP A 179 -10.39 11.78 4.26
C ASP A 179 -11.19 10.48 3.95
N PRO A 180 -11.29 9.56 4.93
CA PRO A 180 -10.71 9.62 6.27
C PRO A 180 -9.30 9.06 6.32
N SER A 181 -8.55 9.36 7.38
CA SER A 181 -7.39 8.53 7.75
C SER A 181 -7.85 7.14 8.16
N VAL A 182 -7.08 6.10 7.77
CA VAL A 182 -7.37 4.68 7.99
C VAL A 182 -6.19 4.03 8.73
N PRO A 183 -6.06 4.22 10.05
CA PRO A 183 -4.96 3.65 10.82
C PRO A 183 -4.98 2.11 10.81
N ASN A 184 -3.79 1.52 10.84
CA ASN A 184 -3.58 0.07 10.99
C ASN A 184 -3.69 -0.40 12.45
N TYR A 185 -4.22 0.44 13.33
CA TYR A 185 -4.45 0.19 14.76
C TYR A 185 -5.66 0.98 15.21
N GLY A 186 -6.20 0.65 16.36
CA GLY A 186 -7.33 1.39 16.90
C GLY A 186 -8.23 0.56 17.80
N LYS A 187 -9.37 1.13 18.14
CA LYS A 187 -10.39 0.49 18.97
C LYS A 187 -11.61 0.18 18.11
N ALA A 188 -12.04 -1.07 18.12
CA ALA A 188 -13.25 -1.51 17.42
C ALA A 188 -14.48 -0.69 17.86
N GLY A 189 -15.36 -0.40 16.90
CA GLY A 189 -16.58 0.41 17.10
C GLY A 189 -16.33 1.93 17.18
N HIS A 190 -15.11 2.41 16.92
CA HIS A 190 -14.77 3.84 17.02
C HIS A 190 -14.39 4.44 15.65
N GLY A 191 -14.36 5.76 15.60
CA GLY A 191 -14.02 6.51 14.39
C GLY A 191 -15.19 6.70 13.42
N PRO A 192 -14.94 7.26 12.23
CA PRO A 192 -15.95 7.46 11.20
C PRO A 192 -16.65 6.16 10.81
N ARG A 193 -17.97 6.24 10.57
CA ARG A 193 -18.73 5.10 10.04
C ARG A 193 -18.31 4.86 8.59
N ILE A 194 -18.08 3.61 8.26
CA ILE A 194 -17.87 3.17 6.88
C ILE A 194 -19.22 3.15 6.19
N SER A 195 -19.31 3.85 5.05
CA SER A 195 -20.55 4.03 4.32
C SER A 195 -20.36 3.67 2.84
N ARG A 196 -21.41 3.18 2.23
CA ARG A 196 -21.45 2.92 0.79
C ARG A 196 -21.01 4.14 -0.02
N GLY A 197 -20.17 3.92 -1.01
CA GLY A 197 -19.54 4.97 -1.83
C GLY A 197 -18.25 5.53 -1.25
N MET A 198 -17.84 5.15 -0.04
CA MET A 198 -16.48 5.42 0.43
C MET A 198 -15.47 4.60 -0.37
N VAL A 199 -14.34 5.23 -0.68
CA VAL A 199 -13.18 4.54 -1.26
C VAL A 199 -11.96 4.90 -0.45
N ILE A 200 -11.27 3.88 0.06
CA ILE A 200 -10.14 4.01 1.00
C ILE A 200 -8.98 3.13 0.59
N ALA A 201 -7.76 3.56 0.87
CA ALA A 201 -6.59 2.71 0.92
C ALA A 201 -6.55 2.01 2.28
N ILE A 202 -6.50 0.69 2.27
CA ILE A 202 -6.19 -0.13 3.43
C ILE A 202 -4.78 -0.64 3.18
N GLU A 203 -3.82 -0.23 4.03
CA GLU A 203 -2.39 -0.38 3.76
C GLU A 203 -1.60 -0.80 5.01
N PRO A 204 -1.72 -2.05 5.48
CA PRO A 204 -0.90 -2.55 6.56
C PRO A 204 0.59 -2.40 6.29
N MET A 205 1.26 -1.61 7.13
CA MET A 205 2.71 -1.50 7.25
C MET A 205 3.13 -2.20 8.54
N ILE A 206 3.78 -3.35 8.42
CA ILE A 206 4.06 -4.24 9.53
C ILE A 206 5.56 -4.41 9.71
N ASN A 207 6.05 -4.09 10.92
CA ASN A 207 7.43 -4.26 11.31
C ASN A 207 7.63 -5.60 12.03
N GLU A 208 8.73 -6.28 11.73
CA GLU A 208 9.17 -7.48 12.44
C GLU A 208 9.45 -7.21 13.93
N GLY A 209 9.90 -6.00 14.25
CA GLY A 209 10.28 -5.58 15.59
C GLY A 209 9.39 -4.48 16.16
N VAL A 210 9.99 -3.37 16.56
CA VAL A 210 9.31 -2.25 17.22
C VAL A 210 8.45 -1.42 16.24
N PRO A 211 7.37 -0.78 16.71
CA PRO A 211 6.49 0.03 15.84
C PRO A 211 7.14 1.35 15.41
N GLY A 212 8.28 1.72 15.99
CA GLY A 212 8.99 2.97 15.73
C GLY A 212 9.59 3.01 14.33
N VAL A 213 9.58 4.20 13.72
CA VAL A 213 10.16 4.47 12.40
C VAL A 213 10.94 5.78 12.40
N ILE A 214 11.91 5.89 11.49
CA ILE A 214 12.79 7.04 11.32
C ILE A 214 12.74 7.47 9.85
N GLU A 215 12.59 8.76 9.58
CA GLU A 215 12.76 9.34 8.25
C GLU A 215 14.24 9.57 7.96
N ARG A 216 14.69 9.16 6.78
CA ARG A 216 16.08 9.39 6.32
C ARG A 216 16.30 10.85 5.93
N PRO A 217 17.58 11.32 5.88
CA PRO A 217 17.91 12.68 5.47
C PRO A 217 17.51 13.04 4.02
N ASP A 218 17.14 12.08 3.20
CA ASP A 218 16.60 12.31 1.86
C ASP A 218 15.19 12.95 1.86
N GLY A 219 14.57 13.05 3.05
CA GLY A 219 13.27 13.67 3.26
C GLY A 219 12.07 12.79 2.88
N TRP A 220 12.31 11.52 2.49
CA TRP A 220 11.26 10.60 2.01
C TRP A 220 11.35 9.22 2.64
N THR A 221 12.48 8.56 2.49
CA THR A 221 12.62 7.15 2.88
C THR A 221 12.40 6.95 4.36
N VAL A 222 11.43 6.11 4.70
CA VAL A 222 11.11 5.75 6.09
C VAL A 222 11.68 4.37 6.38
N VAL A 223 12.40 4.22 7.49
CA VAL A 223 13.01 2.96 7.92
C VAL A 223 12.53 2.56 9.30
N THR A 224 12.59 1.26 9.62
CA THR A 224 12.35 0.76 10.98
C THR A 224 13.40 1.30 11.95
N ALA A 225 12.99 1.66 13.17
CA ALA A 225 13.89 2.23 14.17
C ALA A 225 14.94 1.22 14.70
N ASP A 226 14.66 -0.06 14.61
CA ASP A 226 15.51 -1.15 15.07
C ASP A 226 16.30 -1.86 13.95
N GLY A 227 16.12 -1.43 12.69
CA GLY A 227 16.81 -2.01 11.52
C GLY A 227 16.29 -3.37 11.08
N LYS A 228 15.23 -3.89 11.71
CA LYS A 228 14.59 -5.14 11.31
C LYS A 228 13.71 -4.99 10.06
N LEU A 229 13.23 -6.11 9.51
CA LEU A 229 12.43 -6.12 8.31
C LEU A 229 11.07 -5.42 8.51
N SER A 230 10.56 -4.87 7.42
CA SER A 230 9.18 -4.38 7.32
C SER A 230 8.54 -4.88 6.04
N ALA A 231 7.24 -5.16 6.09
CA ALA A 231 6.42 -5.49 4.92
C ALA A 231 5.24 -4.53 4.81
N HIS A 232 4.81 -4.30 3.57
CA HIS A 232 3.69 -3.43 3.22
C HIS A 232 2.79 -4.17 2.23
N TYR A 233 1.50 -4.10 2.43
CA TYR A 233 0.49 -4.63 1.51
C TYR A 233 -0.70 -3.68 1.47
N GLU A 234 -1.18 -3.37 0.27
CA GLU A 234 -2.19 -2.34 0.11
C GLU A 234 -3.10 -2.60 -1.09
N HIS A 235 -4.37 -2.22 -0.93
CA HIS A 235 -5.30 -2.02 -2.02
C HIS A 235 -6.22 -0.82 -1.81
N THR A 236 -6.59 -0.16 -2.91
CA THR A 236 -7.75 0.73 -2.95
C THR A 236 -9.02 -0.11 -2.87
N VAL A 237 -9.83 0.15 -1.85
CA VAL A 237 -11.06 -0.58 -1.51
C VAL A 237 -12.27 0.33 -1.62
N ALA A 238 -13.28 -0.05 -2.41
CA ALA A 238 -14.56 0.62 -2.47
C ALA A 238 -15.61 -0.10 -1.63
N ILE A 239 -16.43 0.65 -0.91
CA ILE A 239 -17.58 0.12 -0.19
C ILE A 239 -18.82 0.20 -1.13
N THR A 240 -19.30 -0.96 -1.55
CA THR A 240 -20.38 -1.13 -2.52
C THR A 240 -21.62 -1.80 -1.89
N GLU A 241 -22.62 -2.12 -2.69
CA GLU A 241 -23.76 -2.94 -2.26
C GLU A 241 -23.34 -4.38 -1.96
N GLU A 242 -22.29 -4.85 -2.61
CA GLU A 242 -21.74 -6.20 -2.47
C GLU A 242 -20.76 -6.30 -1.27
N GLY A 243 -20.54 -5.18 -0.54
CA GLY A 243 -19.57 -5.06 0.55
C GLY A 243 -18.31 -4.31 0.16
N ALA A 244 -17.21 -4.63 0.82
CA ALA A 244 -15.89 -4.05 0.54
C ALA A 244 -15.22 -4.77 -0.65
N VAL A 245 -14.90 -4.04 -1.72
CA VAL A 245 -14.35 -4.58 -2.97
C VAL A 245 -13.03 -3.93 -3.31
N CYS A 246 -11.98 -4.72 -3.52
CA CYS A 246 -10.69 -4.22 -3.99
C CYS A 246 -10.79 -3.77 -5.45
N LEU A 247 -10.42 -2.51 -5.73
CA LEU A 247 -10.41 -1.95 -7.08
C LEU A 247 -9.09 -2.20 -7.82
N THR A 248 -8.02 -2.51 -7.07
CA THR A 248 -6.64 -2.69 -7.58
C THR A 248 -6.20 -4.17 -7.65
N ARG A 249 -7.07 -5.10 -7.27
CA ARG A 249 -6.79 -6.54 -7.40
C ARG A 249 -7.04 -7.01 -8.84
N VAL A 250 -6.03 -7.58 -9.50
CA VAL A 250 -6.03 -8.11 -10.87
C VAL A 250 -5.75 -9.60 -10.87
#